data_438208a465a17c8e4516379bfdc3cf4f
#
_entry.id   438208a465a17c8e4516379bfdc3cf4f
#
_cell.length_a   1.000
_cell.length_b   1.000
_cell.length_c   1.000
_cell.angle_alpha   90.00
_cell.angle_beta   90.00
_cell.angle_gamma   90.00
#
_symmetry.space_group_name_H-M   'P 1'
#
loop_
_entity.id
_entity.type
_entity.pdbx_description
1 polymer ?
#
loop_
_entity_poly.entity_id
_entity_poly.type
_entity_poly.pdbx_seq_one_letter_code
_entity_poly.pdbx_strand_id
1 'polypeptide(L)'
;FKLTELVVNSQGLPLFKLSNGKFVVADKRSIYDDTVLALEDTNQTVWLKPGFTVYEKAYVNGVKKINSNKSAYTSVKITQLATTPTAQYAKIENSGWVRADYLSDTDNRIEKVQEILTSRYNQADFSIYVKQLNTGKTAGINQDTEMYSASVTKLPILYYAQEELNKGKFTLA
;
A
#
# COMPACT_ATOMS: atom_id res chain seq x y z
N PHE A 1 -5.38 23.00 19.00
CA PHE A 1 -5.42 24.31 19.69
C PHE A 1 -6.11 25.32 18.77
N LYS A 2 -6.91 26.22 19.36
CA LYS A 2 -7.55 27.28 18.59
C LYS A 2 -6.63 28.52 18.61
N LEU A 3 -6.34 29.06 17.42
CA LEU A 3 -5.64 30.34 17.25
C LEU A 3 -6.65 31.48 17.56
N THR A 4 -6.27 32.43 18.38
CA THR A 4 -7.13 33.52 18.79
C THR A 4 -6.69 34.88 18.24
N GLU A 5 -5.40 35.11 18.13
CA GLU A 5 -4.86 36.41 17.77
C GLU A 5 -3.48 36.28 17.11
N LEU A 6 -3.15 37.16 16.18
CA LEU A 6 -1.79 37.35 15.67
C LEU A 6 -1.16 38.54 16.36
N VAL A 7 -0.04 38.35 17.03
CA VAL A 7 0.69 39.41 17.73
C VAL A 7 2.14 39.47 17.24
N VAL A 8 2.75 40.62 17.34
CA VAL A 8 4.19 40.81 17.05
C VAL A 8 4.90 41.11 18.36
N ASN A 9 5.94 40.36 18.68
CA ASN A 9 6.70 40.60 19.91
C ASN A 9 7.61 41.84 19.78
N SER A 10 8.29 42.22 20.85
CA SER A 10 9.20 43.38 20.88
C SER A 10 10.42 43.24 19.93
N GLN A 11 10.70 42.05 19.45
CA GLN A 11 11.77 41.77 18.48
C GLN A 11 11.27 41.73 17.02
N GLY A 12 10.00 42.06 16.75
CA GLY A 12 9.40 42.02 15.43
C GLY A 12 8.98 40.63 14.96
N LEU A 13 9.01 39.61 15.83
CA LEU A 13 8.65 38.24 15.46
C LEU A 13 7.12 38.05 15.54
N PRO A 14 6.44 37.62 14.46
CA PRO A 14 5.02 37.33 14.51
C PRO A 14 4.75 36.02 15.26
N LEU A 15 3.78 36.05 16.13
CA LEU A 15 3.34 34.93 16.98
C LEU A 15 1.83 34.79 16.92
N PHE A 16 1.34 33.55 16.90
CA PHE A 16 -0.07 33.26 17.16
C PHE A 16 -0.28 32.96 18.65
N LYS A 17 -1.25 33.64 19.21
CA LYS A 17 -1.76 33.35 20.56
C LYS A 17 -2.76 32.21 20.50
N LEU A 18 -2.58 31.25 21.38
CA LEU A 18 -3.47 30.08 21.51
C LEU A 18 -4.56 30.37 22.54
N SER A 19 -5.67 29.63 22.45
CA SER A 19 -6.80 29.73 23.42
C SER A 19 -6.41 29.42 24.88
N ASN A 20 -5.26 28.74 25.10
CA ASN A 20 -4.70 28.48 26.44
C ASN A 20 -3.71 29.56 26.92
N GLY A 21 -3.62 30.69 26.23
CA GLY A 21 -2.74 31.82 26.56
C GLY A 21 -1.27 31.67 26.13
N LYS A 22 -0.88 30.51 25.56
CA LYS A 22 0.48 30.30 25.06
C LYS A 22 0.66 30.91 23.67
N PHE A 23 1.91 31.07 23.24
CA PHE A 23 2.26 31.63 21.96
C PHE A 23 3.07 30.59 21.13
N VAL A 24 2.86 30.59 19.82
CA VAL A 24 3.65 29.81 18.85
C VAL A 24 4.09 30.75 17.73
N VAL A 25 5.24 30.47 17.10
CA VAL A 25 5.75 31.26 15.98
C VAL A 25 4.75 31.16 14.82
N ALA A 26 4.40 32.31 14.23
CA ALA A 26 3.47 32.39 13.10
C ALA A 26 4.20 32.01 11.80
N ASP A 27 4.66 30.77 11.71
CA ASP A 27 5.30 30.18 10.53
C ASP A 27 4.39 29.09 9.96
N LYS A 28 4.01 29.24 8.66
CA LYS A 28 3.19 28.26 7.94
C LYS A 28 3.76 26.84 7.98
N ARG A 29 5.09 26.68 8.11
CA ARG A 29 5.73 25.38 8.24
C ARG A 29 5.53 24.70 9.59
N SER A 30 5.14 25.49 10.62
CA SER A 30 4.89 25.00 11.99
C SER A 30 3.40 24.88 12.32
N ILE A 31 2.52 25.34 11.43
CA ILE A 31 1.07 25.34 11.62
C ILE A 31 0.44 24.50 10.52
N TYR A 32 -0.26 23.47 10.93
CA TYR A 32 -0.94 22.53 10.06
C TYR A 32 -2.43 22.60 10.33
N ASP A 33 -3.22 22.72 9.28
CA ASP A 33 -4.67 22.57 9.35
C ASP A 33 -5.02 21.09 9.13
N ASP A 34 -5.22 20.40 10.25
CA ASP A 34 -5.59 18.98 10.28
C ASP A 34 -7.09 18.80 10.57
N THR A 35 -7.90 19.80 10.27
CA THR A 35 -9.35 19.72 10.43
C THR A 35 -9.92 18.63 9.54
N VAL A 36 -10.71 17.73 10.10
CA VAL A 36 -11.49 16.78 9.33
C VAL A 36 -12.63 17.54 8.66
N LEU A 37 -12.59 17.68 7.35
CA LEU A 37 -13.59 18.41 6.55
C LEU A 37 -14.81 17.54 6.25
N ALA A 38 -14.60 16.24 6.03
CA ALA A 38 -15.65 15.26 5.78
C ALA A 38 -15.28 13.93 6.45
N LEU A 39 -16.29 13.26 6.96
CA LEU A 39 -16.18 11.92 7.51
C LEU A 39 -17.31 11.08 6.91
N GLU A 40 -16.94 9.98 6.26
CA GLU A 40 -17.87 9.10 5.56
C GLU A 40 -17.70 7.68 6.08
N ASP A 41 -18.80 7.03 6.40
CA ASP A 41 -18.79 5.60 6.74
C ASP A 41 -18.63 4.76 5.47
N THR A 42 -17.84 3.72 5.56
CA THR A 42 -17.61 2.79 4.46
C THR A 42 -17.46 1.36 4.99
N ASN A 43 -17.52 0.39 4.09
CA ASN A 43 -17.31 -1.02 4.40
C ASN A 43 -16.60 -1.69 3.23
N GLN A 44 -15.32 -1.38 3.07
CA GLN A 44 -14.51 -1.86 1.95
C GLN A 44 -13.34 -2.69 2.45
N THR A 45 -12.93 -3.68 1.67
CA THR A 45 -11.69 -4.40 1.87
C THR A 45 -10.65 -3.84 0.90
N VAL A 46 -9.53 -3.39 1.45
CA VAL A 46 -8.41 -2.81 0.70
C VAL A 46 -7.10 -3.47 1.12
N TRP A 47 -6.04 -3.22 0.37
CA TRP A 47 -4.73 -3.81 0.61
C TRP A 47 -3.73 -2.74 1.03
N LEU A 48 -2.92 -3.05 2.05
CA LEU A 48 -1.88 -2.13 2.53
C LEU A 48 -0.67 -2.14 1.61
N LYS A 49 -0.21 -0.95 1.21
CA LYS A 49 1.05 -0.75 0.51
C LYS A 49 2.22 -0.66 1.50
N PRO A 50 3.47 -0.92 1.09
CA PRO A 50 4.63 -0.73 1.95
C PRO A 50 4.80 0.73 2.39
N GLY A 51 5.41 0.93 3.55
CA GLY A 51 5.68 2.26 4.09
C GLY A 51 4.51 2.92 4.84
N PHE A 52 3.36 2.25 4.95
CA PHE A 52 2.22 2.78 5.70
C PHE A 52 2.56 2.97 7.19
N THR A 53 1.87 3.92 7.80
CA THR A 53 1.89 4.13 9.25
C THR A 53 0.46 4.26 9.74
N VAL A 54 0.16 3.67 10.87
CA VAL A 54 -1.15 3.78 11.53
C VAL A 54 -1.09 4.87 12.59
N TYR A 55 -2.08 5.75 12.58
CA TYR A 55 -2.18 6.91 13.47
C TYR A 55 -3.43 6.81 14.35
N GLU A 56 -3.40 7.43 15.51
CA GLU A 56 -4.55 7.51 16.42
C GLU A 56 -5.70 8.34 15.84
N LYS A 57 -5.39 9.32 15.01
CA LYS A 57 -6.38 10.23 14.38
C LYS A 57 -6.11 10.37 12.89
N ALA A 58 -7.09 10.91 12.15
CA ALA A 58 -7.03 11.13 10.70
C ALA A 58 -6.11 12.30 10.29
N TYR A 59 -4.94 12.42 10.89
CA TYR A 59 -3.86 13.33 10.49
C TYR A 59 -2.53 12.89 11.10
N VAL A 60 -1.42 13.38 10.58
CA VAL A 60 -0.08 12.86 10.91
C VAL A 60 0.73 13.77 11.84
N ASN A 61 0.50 15.09 11.80
CA ASN A 61 1.32 16.04 12.52
C ASN A 61 0.97 16.07 14.01
N GLY A 62 1.94 15.77 14.86
CA GLY A 62 1.77 15.74 16.31
C GLY A 62 0.87 14.62 16.83
N VAL A 63 0.46 13.70 15.99
CA VAL A 63 -0.40 12.58 16.36
C VAL A 63 0.42 11.34 16.66
N LYS A 64 0.00 10.65 17.69
CA LYS A 64 0.62 9.40 18.11
C LYS A 64 0.49 8.34 17.00
N LYS A 65 1.63 7.74 16.64
CA LYS A 65 1.67 6.53 15.83
C LYS A 65 1.21 5.35 16.69
N ILE A 66 0.38 4.50 16.13
CA ILE A 66 -0.06 3.27 16.78
C ILE A 66 0.86 2.14 16.31
N ASN A 67 1.38 1.37 17.25
CA ASN A 67 2.06 0.13 16.91
C ASN A 67 0.98 -0.91 16.52
N SER A 68 0.79 -1.10 15.21
CA SER A 68 -0.19 -2.04 14.68
C SER A 68 0.50 -3.36 14.29
N ASN A 69 -0.22 -4.46 14.46
CA ASN A 69 0.22 -5.78 14.01
C ASN A 69 -0.04 -6.01 12.51
N LYS A 70 -0.36 -4.95 11.77
CA LYS A 70 -0.64 -5.03 10.33
C LYS A 70 0.67 -5.03 9.54
N SER A 71 0.67 -5.76 8.44
CA SER A 71 1.82 -5.86 7.52
C SER A 71 1.45 -5.35 6.15
N ALA A 72 2.44 -4.84 5.39
CA ALA A 72 2.25 -4.52 3.98
C ALA A 72 1.81 -5.77 3.19
N TYR A 73 1.11 -5.55 2.09
CA TYR A 73 0.57 -6.59 1.22
C TYR A 73 -0.48 -7.50 1.87
N THR A 74 -1.09 -7.06 2.97
CA THR A 74 -2.24 -7.74 3.58
C THR A 74 -3.52 -6.96 3.36
N SER A 75 -4.65 -7.67 3.26
CA SER A 75 -5.95 -7.05 3.19
C SER A 75 -6.40 -6.57 4.57
N VAL A 76 -7.05 -5.42 4.60
CA VAL A 76 -7.68 -4.85 5.78
C VAL A 76 -9.07 -4.34 5.42
N LYS A 77 -9.96 -4.37 6.39
CA LYS A 77 -11.27 -3.75 6.27
C LYS A 77 -11.19 -2.31 6.75
N ILE A 78 -11.72 -1.38 5.96
CA ILE A 78 -11.85 0.03 6.33
C ILE A 78 -13.31 0.33 6.67
N THR A 79 -13.51 1.15 7.70
CA THR A 79 -14.84 1.47 8.25
C THR A 79 -15.23 2.92 8.05
N GLN A 80 -14.27 3.82 7.89
CA GLN A 80 -14.51 5.24 7.67
C GLN A 80 -13.45 5.83 6.74
N LEU A 81 -13.85 6.85 5.99
CA LEU A 81 -12.96 7.73 5.22
C LEU A 81 -13.03 9.12 5.82
N ALA A 82 -11.90 9.77 5.98
CA ALA A 82 -11.79 11.15 6.45
C ALA A 82 -11.04 11.99 5.42
N THR A 83 -11.62 13.12 5.05
CA THR A 83 -10.96 14.11 4.20
C THR A 83 -10.46 15.25 5.07
N THR A 84 -9.19 15.59 4.93
CA THR A 84 -8.57 16.78 5.53
C THR A 84 -8.09 17.73 4.42
N PRO A 85 -7.69 18.96 4.75
CA PRO A 85 -7.16 19.90 3.74
C PRO A 85 -5.94 19.37 2.97
N THR A 86 -5.21 18.42 3.53
CA THR A 86 -3.91 17.96 2.99
C THR A 86 -3.92 16.53 2.47
N ALA A 87 -4.83 15.69 2.93
CA ALA A 87 -4.86 14.27 2.56
C ALA A 87 -6.19 13.60 2.87
N GLN A 88 -6.39 12.43 2.32
CA GLN A 88 -7.44 11.50 2.73
C GLN A 88 -6.86 10.41 3.63
N TYR A 89 -7.67 9.96 4.59
CA TYR A 89 -7.35 8.90 5.54
C TYR A 89 -8.46 7.87 5.58
N ALA A 90 -8.08 6.63 5.85
CA ALA A 90 -9.03 5.55 6.06
C ALA A 90 -8.81 4.92 7.44
N LYS A 91 -9.88 4.63 8.14
CA LYS A 91 -9.87 3.96 9.43
C LYS A 91 -9.91 2.46 9.24
N ILE A 92 -8.86 1.80 9.67
CA ILE A 92 -8.79 0.35 9.68
C ILE A 92 -9.62 -0.19 10.85
N GLU A 93 -10.46 -1.19 10.59
CA GLU A 93 -11.28 -1.86 11.61
C GLU A 93 -10.42 -2.35 12.79
N ASN A 94 -10.86 -2.04 14.00
CA ASN A 94 -10.15 -2.36 15.26
C ASN A 94 -8.69 -1.88 15.32
N SER A 95 -8.37 -0.81 14.58
CA SER A 95 -7.04 -0.21 14.57
C SER A 95 -7.18 1.31 14.50
N GLY A 96 -6.25 1.98 13.86
CA GLY A 96 -6.25 3.43 13.71
C GLY A 96 -6.44 3.87 12.26
N TRP A 97 -5.94 5.06 11.97
CA TRP A 97 -6.05 5.73 10.69
C TRP A 97 -4.78 5.57 9.87
N VAL A 98 -4.93 5.35 8.58
CA VAL A 98 -3.84 5.27 7.60
C VAL A 98 -4.14 6.26 6.48
N ARG A 99 -3.11 6.88 5.89
CA ARG A 99 -3.31 7.70 4.70
C ARG A 99 -3.78 6.84 3.53
N ALA A 100 -4.75 7.34 2.77
CA ALA A 100 -5.34 6.63 1.63
C ALA A 100 -4.32 6.29 0.53
N ASP A 101 -3.25 7.09 0.39
CA ASP A 101 -2.15 6.84 -0.57
C ASP A 101 -1.49 5.47 -0.38
N TYR A 102 -1.52 4.96 0.85
CA TYR A 102 -0.97 3.65 1.21
C TYR A 102 -1.98 2.51 1.11
N LEU A 103 -3.10 2.74 0.44
CA LEU A 103 -4.11 1.72 0.17
C LEU A 103 -4.14 1.37 -1.33
N SER A 104 -4.53 0.15 -1.60
CA SER A 104 -4.81 -0.35 -2.94
C SER A 104 -6.18 -1.02 -2.93
N ASP A 105 -7.02 -0.69 -3.90
CA ASP A 105 -8.34 -1.30 -4.06
C ASP A 105 -8.26 -2.72 -4.64
N THR A 106 -7.08 -3.10 -5.14
CA THR A 106 -6.84 -4.43 -5.71
C THR A 106 -5.74 -5.16 -4.95
N ASP A 107 -5.82 -6.48 -4.95
CA ASP A 107 -4.80 -7.37 -4.37
C ASP A 107 -3.41 -7.03 -4.94
N ASN A 108 -2.50 -6.60 -4.07
CA ASN A 108 -1.16 -6.16 -4.41
C ASN A 108 -0.05 -7.13 -3.99
N ARG A 109 -0.40 -8.38 -3.63
CA ARG A 109 0.59 -9.39 -3.21
C ARG A 109 1.61 -9.73 -4.29
N ILE A 110 1.23 -9.58 -5.56
CA ILE A 110 2.15 -9.80 -6.69
C ILE A 110 3.32 -8.80 -6.69
N GLU A 111 3.11 -7.59 -6.17
CA GLU A 111 4.17 -6.59 -6.03
C GLU A 111 5.23 -7.06 -5.01
N LYS A 112 4.80 -7.75 -3.95
CA LYS A 112 5.73 -8.39 -3.00
C LYS A 112 6.54 -9.51 -3.66
N VAL A 113 5.91 -10.28 -4.54
CA VAL A 113 6.62 -11.30 -5.32
C VAL A 113 7.68 -10.63 -6.20
N GLN A 114 7.34 -9.54 -6.90
CA GLN A 114 8.29 -8.80 -7.72
C GLN A 114 9.48 -8.27 -6.90
N GLU A 115 9.25 -7.72 -5.71
CA GLU A 115 10.32 -7.28 -4.82
C GLU A 115 11.28 -8.44 -4.46
N ILE A 116 10.71 -9.60 -4.12
CA ILE A 116 11.51 -10.79 -3.79
C ILE A 116 12.32 -11.25 -4.99
N LEU A 117 11.70 -11.33 -6.16
CA LEU A 117 12.39 -11.72 -7.39
C LEU A 117 13.55 -10.78 -7.70
N THR A 118 13.29 -9.47 -7.67
CA THR A 118 14.32 -8.46 -7.95
C THR A 118 15.46 -8.48 -6.93
N SER A 119 15.16 -8.71 -5.65
CA SER A 119 16.19 -8.69 -4.60
C SER A 119 17.03 -9.97 -4.52
N ARG A 120 16.47 -11.13 -4.90
CA ARG A 120 17.14 -12.43 -4.70
C ARG A 120 17.57 -13.12 -5.98
N TYR A 121 16.90 -12.85 -7.11
CA TYR A 121 17.04 -13.59 -8.34
C TYR A 121 17.40 -12.72 -9.55
N ASN A 122 17.82 -11.47 -9.32
CA ASN A 122 18.22 -10.53 -10.38
C ASN A 122 19.60 -10.91 -10.97
N GLN A 123 19.70 -12.12 -11.50
CA GLN A 123 20.90 -12.68 -12.15
C GLN A 123 20.50 -13.26 -13.51
N ALA A 124 21.46 -13.28 -14.43
CA ALA A 124 21.22 -13.74 -15.80
C ALA A 124 20.83 -15.23 -15.91
N ASP A 125 21.14 -16.01 -14.87
CA ASP A 125 20.89 -17.46 -14.85
C ASP A 125 19.45 -17.85 -14.53
N PHE A 126 18.60 -16.86 -14.16
CA PHE A 126 17.20 -17.11 -13.80
C PHE A 126 16.26 -16.48 -14.83
N SER A 127 15.27 -17.26 -15.25
CA SER A 127 14.07 -16.78 -15.93
C SER A 127 12.86 -17.23 -15.13
N ILE A 128 12.12 -16.28 -14.59
CA ILE A 128 10.99 -16.54 -13.70
C ILE A 128 9.80 -15.73 -14.18
N TYR A 129 8.64 -16.37 -14.29
CA TYR A 129 7.37 -15.74 -14.58
C TYR A 129 6.32 -16.21 -13.58
N VAL A 130 5.64 -15.27 -12.95
CA VAL A 130 4.57 -15.54 -11.98
C VAL A 130 3.34 -14.75 -12.39
N LYS A 131 2.18 -15.40 -12.43
CA LYS A 131 0.89 -14.76 -12.69
C LYS A 131 -0.06 -14.97 -11.52
N GLN A 132 -0.61 -13.88 -11.02
CA GLN A 132 -1.66 -13.90 -10.03
C GLN A 132 -3.01 -14.08 -10.74
N LEU A 133 -3.62 -15.26 -10.61
CA LEU A 133 -4.77 -15.64 -11.44
C LEU A 133 -6.02 -14.80 -11.19
N ASN A 134 -6.26 -14.39 -9.95
CA ASN A 134 -7.45 -13.61 -9.57
C ASN A 134 -7.44 -12.15 -10.07
N THR A 135 -6.25 -11.58 -10.29
CA THR A 135 -6.09 -10.19 -10.77
C THR A 135 -5.55 -10.10 -12.20
N GLY A 136 -4.98 -11.19 -12.71
CA GLY A 136 -4.26 -11.22 -13.99
C GLY A 136 -2.89 -10.54 -13.96
N LYS A 137 -2.50 -9.90 -12.84
CA LYS A 137 -1.20 -9.23 -12.68
C LYS A 137 -0.06 -10.23 -12.71
N THR A 138 1.11 -9.78 -13.14
CA THR A 138 2.31 -10.60 -13.30
C THR A 138 3.50 -10.03 -12.56
N ALA A 139 4.47 -10.90 -12.23
CA ALA A 139 5.79 -10.56 -11.76
C ALA A 139 6.81 -11.45 -12.48
N GLY A 140 8.01 -10.96 -12.74
CA GLY A 140 8.99 -11.75 -13.42
C GLY A 140 10.40 -11.16 -13.42
N ILE A 141 11.34 -12.01 -13.72
CA ILE A 141 12.75 -11.67 -13.94
C ILE A 141 13.19 -12.42 -15.21
N ASN A 142 13.77 -11.70 -16.18
CA ASN A 142 14.25 -12.24 -17.45
C ASN A 142 13.21 -13.14 -18.17
N GLN A 143 11.94 -12.87 -17.97
CA GLN A 143 10.85 -13.75 -18.40
C GLN A 143 10.76 -13.93 -19.93
N ASP A 144 11.26 -12.94 -20.68
CA ASP A 144 11.28 -12.92 -22.14
C ASP A 144 12.65 -13.30 -22.69
N THR A 145 13.60 -13.70 -21.84
CA THR A 145 14.94 -14.12 -22.24
C THR A 145 14.92 -15.59 -22.66
N GLU A 146 15.46 -15.86 -23.84
CA GLU A 146 15.59 -17.22 -24.34
C GLU A 146 16.60 -18.00 -23.50
N MET A 147 16.18 -19.13 -22.93
CA MET A 147 17.01 -19.99 -22.11
C MET A 147 16.97 -21.43 -22.58
N TYR A 148 18.07 -22.14 -22.34
CA TYR A 148 18.12 -23.56 -22.64
C TYR A 148 17.17 -24.34 -21.75
N SER A 149 16.14 -24.92 -22.34
CA SER A 149 15.00 -25.50 -21.62
C SER A 149 15.26 -26.91 -21.07
N ALA A 150 16.32 -27.58 -21.52
CA ALA A 150 16.64 -28.94 -21.09
C ALA A 150 15.40 -29.86 -21.07
N SER A 151 15.17 -30.55 -19.96
CA SER A 151 14.02 -31.46 -19.79
C SER A 151 12.65 -30.77 -19.63
N VAL A 152 12.59 -29.46 -19.48
CA VAL A 152 11.33 -28.72 -19.38
C VAL A 152 10.50 -28.82 -20.66
N THR A 153 11.15 -28.96 -21.80
CA THR A 153 10.51 -29.23 -23.12
C THR A 153 9.63 -30.47 -23.13
N LYS A 154 9.86 -31.43 -22.23
CA LYS A 154 9.04 -32.64 -22.13
C LYS A 154 7.62 -32.35 -21.59
N LEU A 155 7.44 -31.29 -20.81
CA LEU A 155 6.14 -30.96 -20.24
C LEU A 155 5.04 -30.67 -21.27
N PRO A 156 5.23 -29.79 -22.28
CA PRO A 156 4.24 -29.61 -23.33
C PRO A 156 4.00 -30.86 -24.16
N ILE A 157 5.04 -31.70 -24.37
CA ILE A 157 4.89 -32.97 -25.08
C ILE A 157 4.01 -33.93 -24.28
N LEU A 158 4.24 -34.06 -22.97
CA LEU A 158 3.43 -34.89 -22.08
C LEU A 158 1.99 -34.39 -22.01
N TYR A 159 1.79 -33.07 -21.92
CA TYR A 159 0.47 -32.46 -21.93
C TYR A 159 -0.27 -32.78 -23.24
N TYR A 160 0.37 -32.60 -24.38
CA TYR A 160 -0.21 -32.93 -25.69
C TYR A 160 -0.57 -34.41 -25.78
N ALA A 161 0.34 -35.30 -25.36
CA ALA A 161 0.09 -36.74 -25.36
C ALA A 161 -1.13 -37.11 -24.50
N GLN A 162 -1.23 -36.51 -23.31
CA GLN A 162 -2.39 -36.73 -22.42
C GLN A 162 -3.70 -36.23 -23.05
N GLU A 163 -3.68 -35.08 -23.72
CA GLU A 163 -4.85 -34.57 -24.44
C GLU A 163 -5.31 -35.51 -25.57
N GLU A 164 -4.35 -36.03 -26.35
CA GLU A 164 -4.66 -36.95 -27.46
C GLU A 164 -5.13 -38.32 -26.96
N LEU A 165 -4.64 -38.79 -25.81
CA LEU A 165 -5.17 -39.97 -25.10
C LEU A 165 -6.62 -39.73 -24.69
N ASN A 166 -6.92 -38.58 -24.09
CA ASN A 166 -8.28 -38.21 -23.67
C ASN A 166 -9.26 -38.12 -24.86
N LYS A 167 -8.77 -37.78 -26.05
CA LYS A 167 -9.55 -37.77 -27.28
C LYS A 167 -9.69 -39.16 -27.93
N GLY A 168 -9.10 -40.19 -27.32
CA GLY A 168 -9.14 -41.58 -27.83
C GLY A 168 -8.29 -41.83 -29.10
N LYS A 169 -7.34 -40.95 -29.41
CA LYS A 169 -6.48 -41.09 -30.57
C LYS A 169 -5.40 -42.17 -30.42
N PHE A 170 -5.02 -42.48 -29.20
CA PHE A 170 -4.22 -43.63 -28.82
C PHE A 170 -4.60 -44.19 -27.46
N THR A 171 -4.17 -45.44 -27.22
CA THR A 171 -4.34 -46.13 -25.94
C THR A 171 -2.99 -46.41 -25.32
N LEU A 172 -2.93 -46.44 -24.01
CA LEU A 172 -1.76 -46.96 -23.34
C LEU A 172 -1.71 -48.47 -23.52
N ALA A 173 -0.57 -48.98 -23.96
CA ALA A 173 -0.33 -50.42 -24.13
C ALA A 173 -0.17 -51.09 -22.78
#